data_927030ef3a7456553ca53e3d42c5f1bc
#
_entry.id   927030ef3a7456553ca53e3d42c5f1bc
#
_cell.length_a   1.000
_cell.length_b   1.000
_cell.length_c   1.000
_cell.angle_alpha   90.00
_cell.angle_beta   90.00
_cell.angle_gamma   90.00
#
_symmetry.space_group_name_H-M   'P 1'
#
loop_
_entity.id
_entity.type
_entity.pdbx_description
1 polymer ?
#
loop_
_entity_poly.entity_id
_entity_poly.type
_entity_poly.pdbx_seq_one_letter_code
_entity_poly.pdbx_strand_id
1 'polypeptide(L)'
;GYHQYFAVKKAIESTKHATVTDGKGGVFWHTQGSGKSLSMVFYAHLLQEALDSPTIVVITDRNDLDDQLYGQFAKCKEFLRQEPIHAESRENLKSLLSGRQANGIIFTTMQKFEESHEALSERNNIIVMADEAHRGQYGLAETVDAKTGKIKIGTARIIRNTLPNATYIGFTGTPISSKDRSTREIFGDYIDIYDMTQAVEDGATRPVYYESRVIKLNLDEETLRLIDSEYDVMAENADGEVVEKSKRELGKMEAVLGNDNTINSLVCDILEHYENNRENLLTGKAMIVAYSRP
;
A
#
# COMPACT_ATOMS: atom_id res chain seq x y z
N GLY A 1 -20.90 2.75 -8.33
CA GLY A 1 -21.77 1.66 -7.88
C GLY A 1 -22.44 1.98 -6.54
N TYR A 2 -23.40 1.20 -6.13
CA TYR A 2 -24.11 1.39 -4.86
C TYR A 2 -23.16 1.31 -3.64
N HIS A 3 -22.20 0.36 -3.66
CA HIS A 3 -21.19 0.20 -2.63
C HIS A 3 -20.39 1.49 -2.40
N GLN A 4 -20.01 2.19 -3.48
CA GLN A 4 -19.30 3.47 -3.39
C GLN A 4 -20.17 4.55 -2.73
N TYR A 5 -21.45 4.63 -3.12
CA TYR A 5 -22.38 5.63 -2.58
C TYR A 5 -22.55 5.47 -1.06
N PHE A 6 -22.88 4.27 -0.60
CA PHE A 6 -23.10 4.04 0.83
C PHE A 6 -21.82 4.16 1.65
N ALA A 7 -20.71 3.63 1.14
CA ALA A 7 -19.43 3.71 1.82
C ALA A 7 -18.93 5.16 1.95
N VAL A 8 -19.07 5.97 0.90
CA VAL A 8 -18.69 7.39 0.95
C VAL A 8 -19.56 8.14 1.95
N LYS A 9 -20.88 7.90 2.00
CA LYS A 9 -21.75 8.52 3.01
C LYS A 9 -21.33 8.17 4.43
N LYS A 10 -21.06 6.90 4.72
CA LYS A 10 -20.55 6.45 6.02
C LYS A 10 -19.21 7.12 6.35
N ALA A 11 -18.31 7.23 5.36
CA ALA A 11 -17.01 7.86 5.54
C ALA A 11 -17.14 9.35 5.89
N ILE A 12 -18.06 10.08 5.26
CA ILE A 12 -18.34 11.49 5.60
C ILE A 12 -18.81 11.63 7.04
N GLU A 13 -19.80 10.84 7.46
CA GLU A 13 -20.32 10.90 8.84
C GLU A 13 -19.25 10.50 9.88
N SER A 14 -18.47 9.46 9.59
CA SER A 14 -17.34 9.06 10.46
C SER A 14 -16.30 10.17 10.59
N THR A 15 -15.95 10.83 9.49
CA THR A 15 -14.97 11.91 9.48
C THR A 15 -15.50 13.14 10.21
N LYS A 16 -16.76 13.51 10.02
CA LYS A 16 -17.40 14.60 10.80
C LYS A 16 -17.33 14.36 12.31
N HIS A 17 -17.59 13.13 12.73
CA HIS A 17 -17.45 12.76 14.13
C HIS A 17 -15.99 12.83 14.60
N ALA A 18 -15.06 12.33 13.79
CA ALA A 18 -13.64 12.29 14.11
C ALA A 18 -13.02 13.70 14.25
N THR A 19 -13.46 14.68 13.46
CA THR A 19 -12.95 16.06 13.56
C THR A 19 -13.22 16.74 14.91
N VAL A 20 -14.20 16.27 15.65
CA VAL A 20 -14.57 16.80 16.98
C VAL A 20 -14.22 15.84 18.13
N THR A 21 -13.58 14.71 17.84
CA THR A 21 -13.19 13.69 18.83
C THR A 21 -11.69 13.41 18.79
N ASP A 22 -11.28 12.29 18.23
CA ASP A 22 -9.92 11.76 18.31
C ASP A 22 -9.12 11.84 16.99
N GLY A 23 -9.72 12.42 15.95
CA GLY A 23 -9.09 12.54 14.63
C GLY A 23 -8.96 11.21 13.87
N LYS A 24 -9.71 10.15 14.25
CA LYS A 24 -9.69 8.86 13.60
C LYS A 24 -10.93 8.67 12.76
N GLY A 25 -10.83 8.99 11.46
CA GLY A 25 -11.93 8.92 10.50
C GLY A 25 -12.33 7.51 10.10
N GLY A 26 -11.48 6.51 10.36
CA GLY A 26 -11.73 5.10 10.08
C GLY A 26 -11.00 4.55 8.85
N VAL A 27 -11.26 3.29 8.53
CA VAL A 27 -10.68 2.58 7.39
C VAL A 27 -11.75 2.19 6.38
N PHE A 28 -11.55 2.64 5.15
CA PHE A 28 -12.37 2.31 3.99
C PHE A 28 -11.71 1.14 3.25
N TRP A 29 -12.22 -0.08 3.47
CA TRP A 29 -11.68 -1.27 2.81
C TRP A 29 -12.57 -1.75 1.68
N HIS A 30 -12.14 -1.48 0.47
CA HIS A 30 -12.75 -1.97 -0.76
C HIS A 30 -11.71 -2.70 -1.61
N THR A 31 -12.04 -3.91 -2.07
CA THR A 31 -11.12 -4.74 -2.85
C THR A 31 -10.60 -4.04 -4.10
N GLN A 32 -9.47 -4.50 -4.62
CA GLN A 32 -8.92 -3.98 -5.86
C GLN A 32 -9.91 -4.15 -7.02
N GLY A 33 -9.97 -3.17 -7.91
CA GLY A 33 -10.93 -3.16 -9.03
C GLY A 33 -12.33 -2.66 -8.69
N SER A 34 -12.68 -2.41 -7.42
CA SER A 34 -13.99 -1.89 -6.99
C SER A 34 -14.23 -0.40 -7.26
N GLY A 35 -13.23 0.31 -7.79
CA GLY A 35 -13.30 1.75 -8.05
C GLY A 35 -12.95 2.63 -6.86
N LYS A 36 -12.09 2.18 -5.96
CA LYS A 36 -11.62 2.91 -4.76
C LYS A 36 -11.16 4.34 -5.06
N SER A 37 -10.35 4.56 -6.12
CA SER A 37 -9.87 5.89 -6.51
C SER A 37 -11.01 6.87 -6.83
N LEU A 38 -12.09 6.41 -7.47
CA LEU A 38 -13.28 7.23 -7.70
C LEU A 38 -14.05 7.49 -6.40
N SER A 39 -14.10 6.51 -5.49
CA SER A 39 -14.69 6.72 -4.16
C SER A 39 -13.94 7.81 -3.39
N MET A 40 -12.60 7.86 -3.50
CA MET A 40 -11.77 8.92 -2.91
C MET A 40 -12.09 10.30 -3.50
N VAL A 41 -12.30 10.39 -4.82
CA VAL A 41 -12.72 11.65 -5.49
C VAL A 41 -14.11 12.09 -5.00
N PHE A 42 -15.09 11.18 -4.94
CA PHE A 42 -16.42 11.50 -4.44
C PHE A 42 -16.39 11.92 -2.97
N TYR A 43 -15.61 11.22 -2.15
CA TYR A 43 -15.42 11.56 -0.75
C TYR A 43 -14.80 12.95 -0.61
N ALA A 44 -13.73 13.26 -1.34
CA ALA A 44 -13.07 14.56 -1.30
C ALA A 44 -14.02 15.71 -1.67
N HIS A 45 -14.87 15.52 -2.70
CA HIS A 45 -15.86 16.51 -3.12
C HIS A 45 -16.92 16.76 -2.04
N LEU A 46 -17.56 15.69 -1.56
CA LEU A 46 -18.63 15.81 -0.56
C LEU A 46 -18.11 16.30 0.80
N LEU A 47 -16.86 15.98 1.13
CA LEU A 47 -16.24 16.43 2.37
C LEU A 47 -16.06 17.95 2.42
N GLN A 48 -15.82 18.59 1.26
CA GLN A 48 -15.71 20.05 1.18
C GLN A 48 -17.03 20.76 1.54
N GLU A 49 -18.15 20.17 1.14
CA GLU A 49 -19.47 20.69 1.50
C GLU A 49 -19.82 20.38 2.97
N ALA A 50 -19.41 19.19 3.45
CA ALA A 50 -19.76 18.72 4.80
C ALA A 50 -18.98 19.36 5.93
N LEU A 51 -17.74 19.83 5.68
CA LEU A 51 -16.79 20.34 6.68
C LEU A 51 -16.27 21.76 6.37
N ASP A 52 -17.03 22.56 5.65
CA ASP A 52 -16.67 23.94 5.31
C ASP A 52 -15.29 24.06 4.64
N SER A 53 -15.10 23.30 3.58
CA SER A 53 -13.90 23.34 2.74
C SER A 53 -12.58 23.05 3.48
N PRO A 54 -12.40 21.88 4.09
CA PRO A 54 -11.14 21.51 4.72
C PRO A 54 -10.01 21.41 3.71
N THR A 55 -8.77 21.51 4.15
CA THR A 55 -7.61 21.15 3.34
C THR A 55 -7.46 19.62 3.33
N ILE A 56 -7.44 19.02 2.17
CA ILE A 56 -7.26 17.57 2.00
C ILE A 56 -5.81 17.28 1.64
N VAL A 57 -5.16 16.42 2.41
CA VAL A 57 -3.81 15.92 2.13
C VAL A 57 -3.91 14.45 1.75
N VAL A 58 -3.62 14.12 0.51
CA VAL A 58 -3.62 12.74 0.00
C VAL A 58 -2.20 12.20 0.09
N ILE A 59 -2.02 11.14 0.87
CA ILE A 59 -0.73 10.47 1.07
C ILE A 59 -0.73 9.16 0.32
N THR A 60 0.29 8.97 -0.53
CA THR A 60 0.54 7.75 -1.28
C THR A 60 1.86 7.11 -0.86
N ASP A 61 1.99 5.80 -1.08
CA ASP A 61 3.19 5.03 -0.69
C ASP A 61 4.36 5.22 -1.68
N ARG A 62 4.04 5.30 -2.98
CA ARG A 62 5.03 5.33 -4.07
C ARG A 62 4.70 6.38 -5.11
N ASN A 63 5.73 6.94 -5.73
CA ASN A 63 5.57 7.93 -6.79
C ASN A 63 4.71 7.43 -7.97
N ASP A 64 4.89 6.18 -8.43
CA ASP A 64 4.11 5.61 -9.54
C ASP A 64 2.61 5.51 -9.23
N LEU A 65 2.25 5.18 -7.97
CA LEU A 65 0.87 5.13 -7.51
C LEU A 65 0.30 6.53 -7.27
N ASP A 66 1.16 7.45 -6.84
CA ASP A 66 0.86 8.87 -6.69
C ASP A 66 0.42 9.46 -8.03
N ASP A 67 1.19 9.25 -9.09
CA ASP A 67 0.87 9.73 -10.44
C ASP A 67 -0.47 9.18 -10.96
N GLN A 68 -0.77 7.91 -10.70
CA GLN A 68 -2.04 7.30 -11.13
C GLN A 68 -3.24 7.87 -10.39
N LEU A 69 -3.16 7.97 -9.06
CA LEU A 69 -4.26 8.50 -8.24
C LEU A 69 -4.42 10.01 -8.48
N TYR A 70 -3.31 10.76 -8.53
CA TYR A 70 -3.31 12.17 -8.90
C TYR A 70 -3.96 12.41 -10.26
N GLY A 71 -3.57 11.63 -11.27
CA GLY A 71 -4.16 11.71 -12.61
C GLY A 71 -5.67 11.48 -12.61
N GLN A 72 -6.19 10.63 -11.71
CA GLN A 72 -7.63 10.44 -11.55
C GLN A 72 -8.30 11.68 -10.94
N PHE A 73 -7.70 12.29 -9.92
CA PHE A 73 -8.21 13.54 -9.33
C PHE A 73 -8.13 14.71 -10.33
N ALA A 74 -7.03 14.84 -11.06
CA ALA A 74 -6.85 15.89 -12.07
C ALA A 74 -7.88 15.81 -13.19
N LYS A 75 -8.25 14.60 -13.63
CA LYS A 75 -9.36 14.40 -14.61
C LYS A 75 -10.72 14.83 -14.07
N CYS A 76 -10.87 14.84 -12.75
CA CYS A 76 -12.12 15.21 -12.07
C CYS A 76 -12.11 16.65 -11.51
N LYS A 77 -11.15 17.50 -11.92
CA LYS A 77 -10.99 18.87 -11.39
C LYS A 77 -12.25 19.75 -11.50
N GLU A 78 -12.99 19.62 -12.57
CA GLU A 78 -14.26 20.33 -12.76
C GLU A 78 -15.29 19.92 -11.68
N PHE A 79 -15.40 18.62 -11.39
CA PHE A 79 -16.26 18.09 -10.35
C PHE A 79 -15.77 18.52 -8.96
N LEU A 80 -14.47 18.47 -8.71
CA LEU A 80 -13.84 18.89 -7.45
C LEU A 80 -13.85 20.43 -7.27
N ARG A 81 -14.11 21.19 -8.33
CA ARG A 81 -14.05 22.66 -8.38
C ARG A 81 -12.70 23.22 -7.94
N GLN A 82 -11.66 22.43 -8.08
CA GLN A 82 -10.28 22.82 -7.78
C GLN A 82 -9.30 21.86 -8.45
N GLU A 83 -8.08 22.33 -8.67
CA GLU A 83 -7.00 21.54 -9.22
C GLU A 83 -6.18 20.95 -8.06
N PRO A 84 -5.91 19.61 -8.06
CA PRO A 84 -5.02 19.01 -7.09
C PRO A 84 -3.59 19.50 -7.33
N ILE A 85 -2.81 19.63 -6.26
CA ILE A 85 -1.44 20.12 -6.31
C ILE A 85 -0.50 19.05 -5.75
N HIS A 86 0.60 18.77 -6.43
CA HIS A 86 1.68 17.97 -5.90
C HIS A 86 2.61 18.79 -4.99
N ALA A 87 2.89 18.30 -3.80
CA ALA A 87 3.97 18.81 -2.99
C ALA A 87 5.30 18.19 -3.47
N GLU A 88 6.21 19.00 -3.96
CA GLU A 88 7.49 18.54 -4.52
C GLU A 88 8.51 18.17 -3.43
N SER A 89 8.50 18.90 -2.31
CA SER A 89 9.35 18.68 -1.13
C SER A 89 8.57 18.89 0.17
N ARG A 90 9.23 18.59 1.31
CA ARG A 90 8.67 18.87 2.63
C ARG A 90 8.44 20.36 2.85
N GLU A 91 9.39 21.21 2.44
CA GLU A 91 9.31 22.67 2.55
C GLU A 91 8.16 23.20 1.68
N ASN A 92 7.99 22.64 0.48
CA ASN A 92 6.87 22.97 -0.39
C ASN A 92 5.54 22.56 0.25
N LEU A 93 5.45 21.35 0.84
CA LEU A 93 4.26 20.91 1.59
C LEU A 93 3.95 21.87 2.75
N LYS A 94 4.97 22.28 3.54
CA LYS A 94 4.81 23.23 4.63
C LYS A 94 4.30 24.58 4.13
N SER A 95 4.84 25.06 3.01
CA SER A 95 4.42 26.32 2.37
C SER A 95 2.98 26.22 1.85
N LEU A 96 2.59 25.12 1.21
CA LEU A 96 1.24 24.88 0.71
C LEU A 96 0.21 24.81 1.84
N LEU A 97 0.58 24.26 3.00
CA LEU A 97 -0.28 24.19 4.19
C LEU A 97 -0.38 25.54 4.91
N SER A 98 0.71 26.27 5.06
CA SER A 98 0.75 27.58 5.75
C SER A 98 0.19 28.72 4.88
N GLY A 99 0.33 28.63 3.57
CA GLY A 99 -0.17 29.63 2.62
C GLY A 99 -1.67 29.65 2.41
N ARG A 100 -2.42 28.78 3.10
CA ARG A 100 -3.89 28.70 3.01
C ARG A 100 -4.52 28.45 4.38
N GLN A 101 -5.69 29.01 4.58
CA GLN A 101 -6.47 28.79 5.81
C GLN A 101 -7.50 27.67 5.68
N ALA A 102 -7.96 27.40 4.47
CA ALA A 102 -8.94 26.38 4.14
C ALA A 102 -8.77 25.91 2.68
N ASN A 103 -9.54 24.90 2.30
CA ASN A 103 -9.62 24.34 0.94
C ASN A 103 -8.27 23.78 0.43
N GLY A 104 -8.30 23.16 -0.73
CA GLY A 104 -7.14 22.59 -1.42
C GLY A 104 -7.03 21.09 -1.27
N ILE A 105 -6.57 20.45 -2.34
CA ILE A 105 -6.22 19.03 -2.37
C ILE A 105 -4.73 18.95 -2.69
N ILE A 106 -3.94 18.45 -1.74
CA ILE A 106 -2.49 18.38 -1.83
C ILE A 106 -2.07 16.92 -1.83
N PHE A 107 -1.39 16.49 -2.89
CA PHE A 107 -0.80 15.17 -3.01
C PHE A 107 0.64 15.17 -2.48
N THR A 108 1.00 14.13 -1.77
CA THR A 108 2.35 13.96 -1.21
C THR A 108 2.64 12.49 -0.97
N THR A 109 3.92 12.15 -0.88
CA THR A 109 4.37 10.80 -0.52
C THR A 109 4.83 10.75 0.94
N MET A 110 4.84 9.53 1.51
CA MET A 110 5.23 9.32 2.91
C MET A 110 6.63 9.79 3.24
N GLN A 111 7.58 9.66 2.30
CA GLN A 111 8.98 10.02 2.49
C GLN A 111 9.15 11.50 2.89
N LYS A 112 8.28 12.38 2.40
CA LYS A 112 8.32 13.82 2.73
C LYS A 112 7.98 14.15 4.19
N PHE A 113 7.41 13.20 4.93
CA PHE A 113 7.17 13.34 6.37
C PHE A 113 8.36 12.87 7.22
N GLU A 114 9.19 11.95 6.70
CA GLU A 114 10.29 11.33 7.45
C GLU A 114 11.52 12.24 7.63
N GLU A 115 11.63 13.31 6.85
CA GLU A 115 12.79 14.19 6.84
C GLU A 115 12.98 15.02 8.12
N SER A 116 11.91 15.26 8.90
CA SER A 116 11.97 16.03 10.15
C SER A 116 10.75 15.75 11.02
N HIS A 117 10.90 15.84 12.34
CA HIS A 117 9.84 15.65 13.33
C HIS A 117 9.06 16.93 13.67
N GLU A 118 9.42 18.07 13.07
CA GLU A 118 8.69 19.32 13.31
C GLU A 118 7.29 19.30 12.70
N ALA A 119 6.34 19.93 13.41
CA ALA A 119 4.98 20.08 12.92
C ALA A 119 4.96 20.86 11.58
N LEU A 120 4.28 20.31 10.58
CA LEU A 120 4.02 20.99 9.31
C LEU A 120 2.88 22.01 9.45
N SER A 121 1.87 21.67 10.28
CA SER A 121 0.72 22.52 10.59
C SER A 121 0.02 22.03 11.84
N GLU A 122 -0.44 22.96 12.64
CA GLU A 122 -1.29 22.70 13.84
C GLU A 122 -2.79 22.89 13.56
N ARG A 123 -3.15 23.10 12.32
CA ARG A 123 -4.55 23.31 11.92
C ARG A 123 -5.37 22.04 12.14
N ASN A 124 -6.60 22.20 12.60
CA ASN A 124 -7.57 21.13 12.85
C ASN A 124 -8.52 20.87 11.65
N ASN A 125 -8.51 21.75 10.64
CA ASN A 125 -9.31 21.59 9.42
C ASN A 125 -8.49 20.96 8.27
N ILE A 126 -7.60 20.02 8.61
CA ILE A 126 -6.85 19.20 7.65
C ILE A 126 -7.38 17.78 7.74
N ILE A 127 -7.73 17.20 6.58
CA ILE A 127 -8.13 15.80 6.46
C ILE A 127 -7.04 15.06 5.68
N VAL A 128 -6.46 14.06 6.31
CA VAL A 128 -5.43 13.21 5.70
C VAL A 128 -6.08 11.94 5.15
N MET A 129 -6.01 11.77 3.86
CA MET A 129 -6.45 10.57 3.13
C MET A 129 -5.22 9.72 2.80
N ALA A 130 -5.04 8.59 3.46
CA ALA A 130 -3.92 7.69 3.20
C ALA A 130 -4.36 6.55 2.28
N ASP A 131 -3.75 6.45 1.09
CA ASP A 131 -3.95 5.30 0.20
C ASP A 131 -3.05 4.14 0.63
N GLU A 132 -3.47 2.91 0.34
CA GLU A 132 -2.82 1.66 0.73
C GLU A 132 -2.50 1.57 2.24
N ALA A 133 -3.45 1.99 3.08
CA ALA A 133 -3.31 2.09 4.54
C ALA A 133 -2.90 0.78 5.26
N HIS A 134 -2.99 -0.38 4.58
CA HIS A 134 -2.57 -1.69 5.09
C HIS A 134 -1.06 -1.92 5.07
N ARG A 135 -0.29 -1.12 4.34
CA ARG A 135 1.15 -1.33 4.23
C ARG A 135 1.84 -1.00 5.55
N GLY A 136 2.65 -1.93 6.05
CA GLY A 136 3.29 -1.90 7.38
C GLY A 136 4.23 -0.72 7.67
N GLN A 137 4.33 0.23 6.74
CA GLN A 137 5.01 1.50 6.92
C GLN A 137 4.26 2.43 7.89
N TYR A 138 2.96 2.17 8.14
CA TYR A 138 2.15 2.89 9.13
C TYR A 138 2.32 2.41 10.57
N GLY A 139 3.48 1.79 10.93
CA GLY A 139 3.75 1.36 12.31
C GLY A 139 3.83 2.55 13.28
N LEU A 140 3.23 2.38 14.47
CA LEU A 140 3.43 3.30 15.61
C LEU A 140 4.63 2.89 16.48
N ALA A 141 5.12 1.66 16.32
CA ALA A 141 6.18 1.10 17.14
C ALA A 141 7.52 1.76 16.87
N GLU A 142 8.21 2.11 17.94
CA GLU A 142 9.61 2.46 17.90
C GLU A 142 10.41 1.15 17.82
N THR A 143 11.25 1.01 16.80
CA THR A 143 12.20 -0.09 16.69
C THR A 143 13.61 0.44 16.88
N VAL A 144 14.37 -0.19 17.76
CA VAL A 144 15.79 0.14 17.94
C VAL A 144 16.57 -0.65 16.91
N ASP A 145 17.29 0.05 16.04
CA ASP A 145 18.24 -0.59 15.14
C ASP A 145 19.37 -1.20 15.97
N ALA A 146 19.46 -2.53 15.99
CA ALA A 146 20.40 -3.27 16.79
C ALA A 146 21.89 -2.98 16.46
N LYS A 147 22.16 -2.46 15.24
CA LYS A 147 23.53 -2.14 14.80
C LYS A 147 23.93 -0.71 15.13
N THR A 148 23.01 0.24 15.04
CA THR A 148 23.31 1.67 15.20
C THR A 148 22.83 2.25 16.52
N GLY A 149 22.01 1.52 17.29
CA GLY A 149 21.34 2.01 18.51
C GLY A 149 20.34 3.14 18.26
N LYS A 150 20.08 3.48 17.00
CA LYS A 150 19.13 4.54 16.65
C LYS A 150 17.69 4.04 16.78
N ILE A 151 16.85 4.85 17.40
CA ILE A 151 15.40 4.61 17.48
C ILE A 151 14.81 4.96 16.12
N LYS A 152 14.24 3.97 15.43
CA LYS A 152 13.46 4.16 14.23
C LYS A 152 11.98 4.30 14.63
N ILE A 153 11.45 5.51 14.52
CA ILE A 153 10.05 5.82 14.81
C ILE A 153 9.21 5.37 13.61
N GLY A 154 8.07 4.72 13.87
CA GLY A 154 7.17 4.31 12.80
C GLY A 154 6.61 5.52 12.04
N THR A 155 6.54 5.41 10.72
CA THR A 155 6.13 6.51 9.81
C THR A 155 4.78 7.11 10.17
N ALA A 156 3.85 6.29 10.62
CA ALA A 156 2.53 6.76 11.04
C ALA A 156 2.57 7.70 12.26
N ARG A 157 3.45 7.42 13.20
CA ARG A 157 3.67 8.31 14.33
C ARG A 157 4.30 9.63 13.89
N ILE A 158 5.20 9.58 12.91
CA ILE A 158 5.80 10.77 12.32
C ILE A 158 4.73 11.63 11.67
N ILE A 159 3.85 11.03 10.84
CA ILE A 159 2.76 11.75 10.18
C ILE A 159 1.82 12.37 11.21
N ARG A 160 1.43 11.63 12.25
CA ARG A 160 0.59 12.15 13.34
C ARG A 160 1.27 13.28 14.11
N ASN A 161 2.56 13.22 14.36
CA ASN A 161 3.30 14.29 15.04
C ASN A 161 3.45 15.54 14.18
N THR A 162 3.55 15.38 12.85
CA THR A 162 3.71 16.51 11.92
C THR A 162 2.40 17.21 11.59
N LEU A 163 1.26 16.53 11.74
CA LEU A 163 -0.09 17.08 11.60
C LEU A 163 -0.95 16.66 12.81
N PRO A 164 -0.65 17.15 14.03
CA PRO A 164 -1.18 16.60 15.26
C PRO A 164 -2.70 16.75 15.43
N ASN A 165 -3.28 17.78 14.84
CA ASN A 165 -4.71 18.09 14.95
C ASN A 165 -5.51 17.68 13.70
N ALA A 166 -4.88 17.02 12.72
CA ALA A 166 -5.56 16.56 11.52
C ALA A 166 -6.43 15.33 11.79
N THR A 167 -7.45 15.13 10.97
CA THR A 167 -8.26 13.90 10.95
C THR A 167 -7.74 12.96 9.87
N TYR A 168 -7.64 11.68 10.20
CA TYR A 168 -7.02 10.66 9.37
C TYR A 168 -8.04 9.62 8.92
N ILE A 169 -8.09 9.33 7.62
CA ILE A 169 -8.87 8.26 7.04
C ILE A 169 -7.98 7.39 6.15
N GLY A 170 -8.07 6.07 6.30
CA GLY A 170 -7.30 5.11 5.52
C GLY A 170 -8.15 4.49 4.40
N PHE A 171 -7.58 4.37 3.21
CA PHE A 171 -8.16 3.64 2.09
C PHE A 171 -7.27 2.43 1.78
N THR A 172 -7.87 1.27 1.57
CA THR A 172 -7.10 0.05 1.28
C THR A 172 -7.88 -0.93 0.41
N GLY A 173 -7.15 -1.65 -0.45
CA GLY A 173 -7.70 -2.79 -1.21
C GLY A 173 -7.47 -4.14 -0.52
N THR A 174 -6.68 -4.18 0.53
CA THR A 174 -6.27 -5.39 1.23
C THR A 174 -6.76 -5.38 2.67
N PRO A 175 -7.26 -6.50 3.20
CA PRO A 175 -7.68 -6.57 4.59
C PRO A 175 -6.49 -6.33 5.53
N ILE A 176 -6.74 -5.57 6.58
CA ILE A 176 -5.77 -5.35 7.64
C ILE A 176 -5.77 -6.59 8.52
N SER A 177 -4.61 -7.24 8.66
CA SER A 177 -4.52 -8.43 9.50
C SER A 177 -4.84 -8.08 10.96
N SER A 178 -5.36 -9.06 11.71
CA SER A 178 -5.63 -8.90 13.15
C SER A 178 -4.37 -8.59 13.96
N LYS A 179 -3.18 -8.84 13.40
CA LYS A 179 -1.88 -8.52 14.01
C LYS A 179 -1.46 -7.07 13.76
N ASP A 180 -2.06 -6.40 12.77
CA ASP A 180 -1.76 -5.00 12.47
C ASP A 180 -2.65 -4.06 13.32
N ARG A 181 -2.32 -3.99 14.60
CA ARG A 181 -2.95 -3.05 15.52
C ARG A 181 -2.66 -1.60 15.14
N SER A 182 -1.52 -1.35 14.51
CA SER A 182 -1.04 0.01 14.21
C SER A 182 -1.96 0.77 13.27
N THR A 183 -2.50 0.14 12.23
CA THR A 183 -3.42 0.81 11.30
C THR A 183 -4.71 1.25 11.99
N ARG A 184 -5.28 0.40 12.87
CA ARG A 184 -6.46 0.77 13.66
C ARG A 184 -6.18 1.85 14.71
N GLU A 185 -4.99 1.87 15.29
CA GLU A 185 -4.59 2.88 16.25
C GLU A 185 -4.47 4.28 15.60
N ILE A 186 -4.17 4.32 14.30
CA ILE A 186 -4.03 5.57 13.54
C ILE A 186 -5.36 6.04 12.96
N PHE A 187 -6.03 5.17 12.25
CA PHE A 187 -7.20 5.51 11.45
C PHE A 187 -8.52 5.23 12.18
N GLY A 188 -8.53 4.32 13.16
CA GLY A 188 -9.75 3.79 13.77
C GLY A 188 -10.23 2.49 13.13
N ASP A 189 -11.49 2.12 13.41
CA ASP A 189 -12.10 0.90 12.90
C ASP A 189 -12.54 1.00 11.43
N TYR A 190 -12.96 -0.14 10.85
CA TYR A 190 -13.52 -0.16 9.51
C TYR A 190 -14.82 0.66 9.43
N ILE A 191 -14.90 1.54 8.45
CA ILE A 191 -16.10 2.31 8.10
C ILE A 191 -17.01 1.45 7.24
N ASP A 192 -16.42 0.81 6.24
CA ASP A 192 -17.11 -0.01 5.26
C ASP A 192 -16.19 -1.08 4.72
N ILE A 193 -16.77 -2.25 4.43
CA ILE A 193 -16.06 -3.40 3.88
C ILE A 193 -16.78 -3.83 2.61
N TYR A 194 -16.05 -3.84 1.50
CA TYR A 194 -16.50 -4.40 0.24
C TYR A 194 -15.42 -5.37 -0.24
N ASP A 195 -15.55 -6.61 0.15
CA ASP A 195 -14.54 -7.64 -0.07
C ASP A 195 -14.60 -8.23 -1.49
N MET A 196 -13.67 -9.14 -1.78
CA MET A 196 -13.57 -9.77 -3.09
C MET A 196 -14.79 -10.66 -3.40
N THR A 197 -15.37 -11.31 -2.40
CA THR A 197 -16.54 -12.19 -2.58
C THR A 197 -17.73 -11.37 -3.04
N GLN A 198 -18.04 -10.30 -2.32
CA GLN A 198 -19.13 -9.41 -2.67
C GLN A 198 -18.91 -8.71 -4.01
N ALA A 199 -17.67 -8.32 -4.31
CA ALA A 199 -17.34 -7.69 -5.59
C ALA A 199 -17.51 -8.63 -6.79
N VAL A 200 -17.29 -9.93 -6.61
CA VAL A 200 -17.54 -10.94 -7.64
C VAL A 200 -19.04 -11.20 -7.79
N GLU A 201 -19.78 -11.33 -6.70
CA GLU A 201 -21.23 -11.51 -6.70
C GLU A 201 -21.95 -10.34 -7.41
N ASP A 202 -21.50 -9.14 -7.17
CA ASP A 202 -22.01 -7.91 -7.83
C ASP A 202 -21.54 -7.74 -9.28
N GLY A 203 -20.64 -8.60 -9.76
CA GLY A 203 -20.04 -8.47 -11.09
C GLY A 203 -19.09 -7.29 -11.28
N ALA A 204 -18.67 -6.64 -10.17
CA ALA A 204 -17.70 -5.54 -10.19
C ALA A 204 -16.28 -6.03 -10.49
N THR A 205 -15.96 -7.26 -10.06
CA THR A 205 -14.69 -7.94 -10.35
C THR A 205 -14.94 -9.32 -10.92
N ARG A 206 -13.90 -9.96 -11.43
CA ARG A 206 -13.96 -11.35 -11.91
C ARG A 206 -13.44 -12.29 -10.83
N PRO A 207 -13.96 -13.52 -10.76
CA PRO A 207 -13.42 -14.52 -9.85
C PRO A 207 -11.96 -14.85 -10.19
N VAL A 208 -11.15 -15.05 -9.15
CA VAL A 208 -9.77 -15.50 -9.29
C VAL A 208 -9.72 -16.99 -9.01
N TYR A 209 -9.23 -17.75 -9.98
CA TYR A 209 -8.99 -19.18 -9.82
C TYR A 209 -7.51 -19.39 -9.51
N TYR A 210 -7.24 -20.03 -8.39
CA TYR A 210 -5.88 -20.34 -7.95
C TYR A 210 -5.55 -21.80 -8.30
N GLU A 211 -4.50 -22.00 -9.07
CA GLU A 211 -3.93 -23.31 -9.37
C GLU A 211 -2.49 -23.36 -8.84
N SER A 212 -2.25 -24.21 -7.87
CA SER A 212 -0.90 -24.46 -7.35
C SER A 212 -0.23 -25.53 -8.20
N ARG A 213 0.85 -25.18 -8.88
CA ARG A 213 1.66 -26.11 -9.70
C ARG A 213 3.02 -26.28 -9.04
N VAL A 214 3.39 -27.54 -8.82
CA VAL A 214 4.68 -27.91 -8.21
C VAL A 214 5.61 -28.40 -9.33
N ILE A 215 6.71 -27.68 -9.51
CA ILE A 215 7.78 -28.11 -10.42
C ILE A 215 8.72 -29.02 -9.65
N LYS A 216 9.02 -30.19 -10.22
CA LYS A 216 10.09 -31.04 -9.70
C LYS A 216 11.43 -30.38 -10.08
N LEU A 217 12.13 -29.90 -9.08
CA LEU A 217 13.50 -29.40 -9.23
C LEU A 217 14.40 -30.62 -9.49
N ASN A 218 14.69 -30.91 -10.74
CA ASN A 218 15.72 -31.87 -11.11
C ASN A 218 17.09 -31.16 -10.98
N LEU A 219 17.54 -30.98 -9.75
CA LEU A 219 18.87 -30.47 -9.52
C LEU A 219 19.87 -31.58 -9.85
N ASP A 220 20.90 -31.25 -10.65
CA ASP A 220 22.00 -32.15 -10.88
C ASP A 220 22.83 -32.38 -9.61
N GLU A 221 23.58 -33.49 -9.56
CA GLU A 221 24.37 -33.83 -8.37
C GLU A 221 25.44 -32.78 -8.03
N GLU A 222 25.87 -31.99 -8.99
CA GLU A 222 26.88 -30.94 -8.82
C GLU A 222 26.28 -29.73 -8.11
N THR A 223 25.07 -29.34 -8.49
CA THR A 223 24.30 -28.27 -7.79
C THR A 223 23.92 -28.69 -6.38
N LEU A 224 23.54 -29.96 -6.16
CA LEU A 224 23.25 -30.48 -4.81
C LEU A 224 24.51 -30.48 -3.92
N ARG A 225 25.67 -30.88 -4.45
CA ARG A 225 26.96 -30.85 -3.73
C ARG A 225 27.42 -29.43 -3.41
N LEU A 226 27.18 -28.46 -4.29
CA LEU A 226 27.46 -27.07 -4.03
C LEU A 226 26.59 -26.54 -2.88
N ILE A 227 25.29 -26.85 -2.88
CA ILE A 227 24.37 -26.50 -1.80
C ILE A 227 24.80 -27.12 -0.47
N ASP A 228 25.16 -28.41 -0.47
CA ASP A 228 25.62 -29.12 0.74
C ASP A 228 26.97 -28.58 1.25
N SER A 229 27.93 -28.30 0.35
CA SER A 229 29.24 -27.76 0.77
C SER A 229 29.13 -26.34 1.32
N GLU A 230 28.24 -25.51 0.78
CA GLU A 230 27.95 -24.20 1.33
C GLU A 230 27.21 -24.30 2.67
N TYR A 231 26.37 -25.34 2.85
CA TYR A 231 25.70 -25.62 4.12
C TYR A 231 26.71 -25.98 5.24
N ASP A 232 27.68 -26.80 4.94
CA ASP A 232 28.72 -27.23 5.90
C ASP A 232 29.60 -26.05 6.33
N VAL A 233 30.01 -25.18 5.38
CA VAL A 233 30.79 -23.96 5.69
C VAL A 233 29.97 -22.96 6.54
N MET A 234 28.65 -22.97 6.41
CA MET A 234 27.78 -22.10 7.23
C MET A 234 27.53 -22.66 8.62
N ALA A 235 27.46 -24.00 8.77
CA ALA A 235 27.28 -24.66 10.06
C ALA A 235 28.50 -24.44 10.98
N GLU A 236 29.68 -24.34 10.39
CA GLU A 236 30.93 -24.06 11.15
C GLU A 236 31.06 -22.59 11.63
N ASN A 237 30.32 -21.65 11.04
CA ASN A 237 30.40 -20.21 11.35
C ASN A 237 29.14 -19.64 12.07
N ALA A 238 28.47 -20.46 12.87
CA ALA A 238 27.09 -20.22 13.35
C ALA A 238 26.92 -19.15 14.46
N ASP A 239 27.88 -18.27 14.73
CA ASP A 239 27.78 -17.23 15.77
C ASP A 239 27.49 -15.80 15.28
N GLY A 240 27.11 -15.60 14.06
CA GLY A 240 26.84 -14.29 13.45
C GLY A 240 25.44 -14.10 12.89
N GLU A 241 24.63 -13.35 13.59
CA GLU A 241 23.43 -12.59 13.22
C GLU A 241 22.40 -13.16 12.21
N VAL A 242 21.15 -13.21 12.67
CA VAL A 242 19.92 -13.61 11.96
C VAL A 242 19.75 -12.94 10.56
N VAL A 243 20.28 -11.74 10.36
CA VAL A 243 20.21 -11.01 9.09
C VAL A 243 21.13 -11.59 8.01
N GLU A 244 22.32 -12.06 8.39
CA GLU A 244 23.21 -12.74 7.43
C GLU A 244 22.68 -14.11 7.05
N LYS A 245 22.03 -14.81 7.98
CA LYS A 245 21.38 -16.09 7.72
C LYS A 245 20.25 -15.94 6.67
N SER A 246 19.40 -14.93 6.82
CA SER A 246 18.30 -14.66 5.86
C SER A 246 18.82 -14.27 4.48
N LYS A 247 19.90 -13.47 4.39
CA LYS A 247 20.51 -13.11 3.09
C LYS A 247 21.14 -14.32 2.40
N ARG A 248 21.73 -15.24 3.16
CA ARG A 248 22.34 -16.46 2.63
C ARG A 248 21.28 -17.48 2.18
N GLU A 249 20.17 -17.59 2.92
CA GLU A 249 19.03 -18.43 2.50
C GLU A 249 18.36 -17.90 1.22
N LEU A 250 18.24 -16.58 1.09
CA LEU A 250 17.77 -15.93 -0.14
C LEU A 250 18.71 -16.19 -1.33
N GLY A 251 20.02 -16.05 -1.15
CA GLY A 251 21.01 -16.32 -2.19
C GLY A 251 21.01 -17.78 -2.65
N LYS A 252 20.78 -18.73 -1.73
CA LYS A 252 20.63 -20.16 -2.09
C LYS A 252 19.35 -20.40 -2.89
N MET A 253 18.24 -19.80 -2.49
CA MET A 253 16.97 -19.94 -3.23
C MET A 253 17.10 -19.34 -4.63
N GLU A 254 17.79 -18.22 -4.78
CA GLU A 254 18.07 -17.61 -6.08
C GLU A 254 18.93 -18.53 -6.97
N ALA A 255 19.95 -19.19 -6.44
CA ALA A 255 20.77 -20.13 -7.19
C ALA A 255 19.97 -21.36 -7.65
N VAL A 256 19.09 -21.90 -6.80
CA VAL A 256 18.23 -23.03 -7.14
C VAL A 256 17.18 -22.65 -8.18
N LEU A 257 16.53 -21.51 -7.97
CA LEU A 257 15.49 -21.01 -8.89
C LEU A 257 16.07 -20.49 -10.21
N GLY A 258 17.31 -19.99 -10.19
CA GLY A 258 18.04 -19.49 -11.37
C GLY A 258 18.74 -20.55 -12.20
N ASN A 259 18.70 -21.83 -11.82
CA ASN A 259 19.30 -22.91 -12.60
C ASN A 259 18.58 -23.08 -13.95
N ASP A 260 19.34 -23.18 -15.04
CA ASP A 260 18.82 -23.26 -16.42
C ASP A 260 17.81 -24.40 -16.60
N ASN A 261 18.05 -25.57 -15.99
CA ASN A 261 17.13 -26.69 -16.07
C ASN A 261 15.80 -26.41 -15.35
N THR A 262 15.85 -25.73 -14.22
CA THR A 262 14.66 -25.30 -13.47
C THR A 262 13.85 -24.29 -14.29
N ILE A 263 14.53 -23.28 -14.83
CA ILE A 263 13.90 -22.23 -15.65
C ILE A 263 13.28 -22.83 -16.90
N ASN A 264 14.00 -23.70 -17.62
CA ASN A 264 13.48 -24.34 -18.81
C ASN A 264 12.26 -25.23 -18.52
N SER A 265 12.28 -25.98 -17.42
CA SER A 265 11.13 -26.77 -16.98
C SER A 265 9.92 -25.91 -16.66
N LEU A 266 10.15 -24.77 -15.98
CA LEU A 266 9.11 -23.81 -15.66
C LEU A 266 8.52 -23.17 -16.93
N VAL A 267 9.38 -22.75 -17.85
CA VAL A 267 8.94 -22.15 -19.12
C VAL A 267 8.11 -23.12 -19.93
N CYS A 268 8.56 -24.39 -20.06
CA CYS A 268 7.79 -25.41 -20.74
C CYS A 268 6.42 -25.66 -20.10
N ASP A 269 6.35 -25.75 -18.78
CA ASP A 269 5.10 -25.93 -18.04
C ASP A 269 4.14 -24.75 -18.22
N ILE A 270 4.66 -23.53 -18.17
CA ILE A 270 3.85 -22.30 -18.38
C ILE A 270 3.31 -22.27 -19.82
N LEU A 271 4.14 -22.57 -20.81
CA LEU A 271 3.73 -22.57 -22.21
C LEU A 271 2.68 -23.66 -22.48
N GLU A 272 2.91 -24.89 -22.01
CA GLU A 272 1.94 -25.97 -22.14
C GLU A 272 0.61 -25.65 -21.48
N HIS A 273 0.64 -25.11 -20.25
CA HIS A 273 -0.56 -24.68 -19.56
C HIS A 273 -1.31 -23.56 -20.30
N TYR A 274 -0.56 -22.58 -20.82
CA TYR A 274 -1.14 -21.47 -21.56
C TYR A 274 -1.78 -21.92 -22.86
N GLU A 275 -1.11 -22.74 -23.67
CA GLU A 275 -1.59 -23.26 -24.94
C GLU A 275 -2.81 -24.15 -24.72
N ASN A 276 -2.73 -25.16 -23.83
CA ASN A 276 -3.81 -26.12 -23.59
C ASN A 276 -5.10 -25.47 -23.05
N ASN A 277 -4.99 -24.46 -22.22
CA ASN A 277 -6.15 -23.82 -21.61
C ASN A 277 -6.69 -22.62 -22.40
N ARG A 278 -5.97 -22.15 -23.43
CA ARG A 278 -6.31 -20.94 -24.16
C ARG A 278 -6.38 -21.08 -25.67
N GLU A 279 -6.17 -22.27 -26.19
CA GLU A 279 -6.18 -22.56 -27.65
C GLU A 279 -7.44 -22.02 -28.36
N ASN A 280 -8.58 -21.98 -27.66
CA ASN A 280 -9.85 -21.50 -28.20
C ASN A 280 -10.21 -20.05 -27.75
N LEU A 281 -9.31 -19.35 -27.07
CA LEU A 281 -9.54 -17.98 -26.60
C LEU A 281 -8.77 -16.99 -27.47
N LEU A 282 -9.49 -16.27 -28.35
CA LEU A 282 -8.92 -15.22 -29.21
C LEU A 282 -8.26 -14.06 -28.44
N THR A 283 -8.53 -13.91 -27.15
CA THR A 283 -8.03 -12.83 -26.32
C THR A 283 -7.56 -13.37 -24.99
N GLY A 284 -6.30 -13.71 -24.87
CA GLY A 284 -5.68 -14.05 -23.61
C GLY A 284 -4.47 -13.16 -23.35
N LYS A 285 -4.38 -12.55 -22.16
CA LYS A 285 -3.17 -11.86 -21.70
C LYS A 285 -2.57 -12.67 -20.57
N ALA A 286 -1.25 -12.85 -20.59
CA ALA A 286 -0.51 -13.44 -19.48
C ALA A 286 0.36 -12.36 -18.82
N MET A 287 0.54 -12.46 -17.51
CA MET A 287 1.49 -11.67 -16.76
C MET A 287 2.38 -12.63 -15.97
N ILE A 288 3.67 -12.54 -16.20
CA ILE A 288 4.66 -13.33 -15.47
C ILE A 288 5.27 -12.42 -14.39
N VAL A 289 5.21 -12.88 -13.13
CA VAL A 289 5.83 -12.20 -12.01
C VAL A 289 7.02 -13.05 -11.57
N ALA A 290 8.22 -12.51 -11.78
CA ALA A 290 9.46 -13.19 -11.38
C ALA A 290 9.75 -12.98 -9.88
N TYR A 291 10.49 -13.92 -9.30
CA TYR A 291 10.89 -13.89 -7.89
C TYR A 291 11.83 -12.71 -7.56
N SER A 292 12.84 -12.50 -8.43
CA SER A 292 13.79 -11.38 -8.29
C SER A 292 14.20 -10.83 -9.67
N ARG A 293 14.90 -9.70 -9.65
CA ARG A 293 15.66 -9.21 -10.81
C ARG A 293 17.09 -9.71 -10.68
N PRO A 294 17.70 -10.20 -11.78
CA PRO A 294 19.11 -10.52 -11.81
C PRO A 294 19.99 -9.28 -11.56
#